data_564bb28918fe40ea88d2bb23f14e8448
#
_entry.id   564bb28918fe40ea88d2bb23f14e8448
#
_cell.length_a   1.000
_cell.length_b   1.000
_cell.length_c   1.000
_cell.angle_alpha   90.00
_cell.angle_beta   90.00
_cell.angle_gamma   90.00
#
_symmetry.space_group_name_H-M   'P 1'
#
loop_
_entity.id
_entity.type
_entity.pdbx_description
1 polymer ?
#
loop_
_entity_poly.entity_id
_entity_poly.type
_entity_poly.pdbx_seq_one_letter_code
_entity_poly.pdbx_strand_id
1 'polypeptide(L)'
;NMADFSIISDVSNEVLKLLRENICPELIQSPESIALAAPTDKNADFQLGLYLYDIQELREYQQQDMIRLRGNMTQYPPKPLTLYFALYMNTKSQLMSNVENEQRILGRAIQVLMDHAILYDTGEDEDTSASITLLPLSYEEKTKIWSVLSIPYQLGIYFSVSPVLLSSRRIRSFRRVVAAEFDVSQRQ
;
A
#
# COMPACT_ATOMS: atom_id res chain seq x y z
N ASN A 1 11.13 -12.27 7.95
CA ASN A 1 11.45 -10.91 7.52
C ASN A 1 10.51 -9.96 8.24
N MET A 2 11.03 -9.13 9.13
CA MET A 2 10.21 -8.09 9.74
C MET A 2 9.80 -7.10 8.65
N ALA A 3 8.50 -6.79 8.54
CA ALA A 3 7.99 -5.75 7.67
C ALA A 3 8.62 -4.41 8.10
N ASP A 4 9.61 -3.98 7.36
CA ASP A 4 10.42 -2.79 7.63
C ASP A 4 9.79 -1.56 6.92
N PHE A 5 10.47 -0.43 6.98
CA PHE A 5 10.08 0.82 6.29
C PHE A 5 9.82 0.62 4.78
N SER A 6 10.32 -0.45 4.18
CA SER A 6 10.13 -0.77 2.76
C SER A 6 8.72 -1.29 2.42
N ILE A 7 7.91 -1.71 3.40
CA ILE A 7 6.63 -2.39 3.16
C ILE A 7 5.70 -1.61 2.19
N ILE A 8 5.70 -0.30 2.24
CA ILE A 8 4.88 0.53 1.36
C ILE A 8 5.34 0.40 -0.10
N SER A 9 6.66 0.44 -0.33
CA SER A 9 7.23 0.24 -1.67
C SER A 9 7.09 -1.20 -2.14
N ASP A 10 7.17 -2.16 -1.23
CA ASP A 10 7.04 -3.58 -1.55
C ASP A 10 5.62 -3.89 -2.02
N VAL A 11 4.60 -3.39 -1.33
CA VAL A 11 3.19 -3.48 -1.76
C VAL A 11 2.98 -2.81 -3.12
N SER A 12 3.55 -1.62 -3.33
CA SER A 12 3.45 -0.91 -4.60
C SER A 12 4.06 -1.73 -5.76
N ASN A 13 5.21 -2.36 -5.51
CA ASN A 13 5.89 -3.21 -6.48
C ASN A 13 5.13 -4.52 -6.75
N GLU A 14 4.50 -5.13 -5.75
CA GLU A 14 3.66 -6.32 -5.96
C GLU A 14 2.43 -5.99 -6.81
N VAL A 15 1.76 -4.88 -6.58
CA VAL A 15 0.65 -4.42 -7.43
C VAL A 15 1.15 -4.16 -8.86
N LEU A 16 2.31 -3.50 -9.00
CA LEU A 16 2.91 -3.22 -10.30
C LEU A 16 3.24 -4.51 -11.06
N LYS A 17 3.84 -5.48 -10.39
CA LYS A 17 4.16 -6.80 -10.95
C LYS A 17 2.91 -7.53 -11.41
N LEU A 18 1.87 -7.55 -10.57
CA LEU A 18 0.58 -8.15 -10.90
C LEU A 18 -0.02 -7.55 -12.18
N LEU A 19 0.00 -6.23 -12.33
CA LEU A 19 -0.49 -5.55 -13.52
C LEU A 19 0.35 -5.91 -14.76
N ARG A 20 1.69 -5.90 -14.64
CA ARG A 20 2.60 -6.24 -15.73
C ARG A 20 2.43 -7.67 -16.24
N GLU A 21 2.31 -8.64 -15.34
CA GLU A 21 2.15 -10.05 -15.67
C GLU A 21 0.82 -10.36 -16.39
N ASN A 22 -0.21 -9.57 -16.16
CA ASN A 22 -1.56 -9.84 -16.68
C ASN A 22 -2.00 -8.90 -17.81
N ILE A 23 -1.30 -7.80 -18.04
CA ILE A 23 -1.62 -6.85 -19.13
C ILE A 23 -0.64 -6.99 -20.29
N CYS A 24 0.62 -7.32 -19.99
CA CYS A 24 1.67 -7.48 -20.99
C CYS A 24 1.78 -8.96 -21.42
N PRO A 25 2.15 -9.25 -22.67
CA PRO A 25 2.36 -8.31 -23.80
C PRO A 25 1.09 -8.02 -24.60
N GLU A 26 -0.08 -8.50 -24.18
CA GLU A 26 -1.30 -8.52 -24.99
C GLU A 26 -1.83 -7.11 -25.33
N LEU A 27 -1.93 -6.22 -24.34
CA LEU A 27 -2.47 -4.87 -24.48
C LEU A 27 -1.38 -3.80 -24.41
N ILE A 28 -0.33 -4.03 -23.66
CA ILE A 28 0.86 -3.20 -23.54
C ILE A 28 2.06 -4.09 -23.83
N GLN A 29 2.86 -3.73 -24.84
CA GLN A 29 3.95 -4.60 -25.30
C GLN A 29 5.06 -4.75 -24.25
N SER A 30 5.48 -3.63 -23.65
CA SER A 30 6.61 -3.60 -22.72
C SER A 30 6.15 -3.46 -21.28
N PRO A 31 6.61 -4.32 -20.36
CA PRO A 31 6.30 -4.17 -18.94
C PRO A 31 6.74 -2.82 -18.36
N GLU A 32 7.80 -2.21 -18.88
CA GLU A 32 8.29 -0.90 -18.47
C GLU A 32 7.31 0.23 -18.79
N SER A 33 6.39 0.00 -19.75
CA SER A 33 5.30 0.93 -20.06
C SER A 33 4.19 0.95 -19.01
N ILE A 34 4.28 0.10 -17.97
CA ILE A 34 3.49 0.19 -16.73
C ILE A 34 4.47 0.55 -15.62
N ALA A 35 4.33 1.72 -15.01
CA ALA A 35 5.34 2.25 -14.11
C ALA A 35 4.77 2.80 -12.79
N LEU A 36 5.55 2.71 -11.72
CA LEU A 36 5.36 3.53 -10.53
C LEU A 36 5.80 4.95 -10.88
N ALA A 37 4.86 5.86 -11.04
CA ALA A 37 5.18 7.21 -11.49
C ALA A 37 4.20 8.23 -10.94
N ALA A 38 4.73 9.37 -10.51
CA ALA A 38 3.91 10.51 -10.19
C ALA A 38 3.35 11.12 -11.49
N PRO A 39 2.07 11.55 -11.52
CA PRO A 39 1.51 12.17 -12.73
C PRO A 39 2.22 13.45 -13.18
N THR A 40 3.00 14.05 -12.28
CA THR A 40 3.84 15.23 -12.55
C THR A 40 5.19 14.90 -13.19
N ASP A 41 5.56 13.63 -13.27
CA ASP A 41 6.82 13.22 -13.90
C ASP A 41 6.82 13.58 -15.39
N LYS A 42 7.82 14.38 -15.79
CA LYS A 42 7.92 14.91 -17.16
C LYS A 42 8.71 14.00 -18.09
N ASN A 43 9.49 13.08 -17.55
CA ASN A 43 10.46 12.28 -18.30
C ASN A 43 9.99 10.84 -18.53
N ALA A 44 8.79 10.50 -18.12
CA ALA A 44 8.34 9.12 -18.10
C ALA A 44 7.63 8.74 -19.41
N ASP A 45 8.24 7.85 -20.16
CA ASP A 45 7.67 7.22 -21.34
C ASP A 45 6.95 5.91 -20.94
N PHE A 46 5.81 6.05 -20.26
CA PHE A 46 4.94 4.95 -19.88
C PHE A 46 3.50 5.22 -20.33
N GLN A 47 2.71 4.16 -20.51
CA GLN A 47 1.29 4.26 -20.90
C GLN A 47 0.37 4.23 -19.67
N LEU A 48 0.68 3.39 -18.69
CA LEU A 48 -0.13 3.19 -17.48
C LEU A 48 0.71 3.51 -16.24
N GLY A 49 0.29 4.49 -15.47
CA GLY A 49 0.98 4.94 -14.26
C GLY A 49 0.26 4.46 -13.00
N LEU A 50 1.00 3.92 -12.04
CA LEU A 50 0.54 3.61 -10.70
C LEU A 50 1.08 4.67 -9.74
N TYR A 51 0.18 5.39 -9.07
CA TYR A 51 0.50 6.49 -8.17
C TYR A 51 -0.12 6.29 -6.80
N LEU A 52 0.71 6.23 -5.76
CA LEU A 52 0.27 6.26 -4.36
C LEU A 52 -0.03 7.72 -4.00
N TYR A 53 -1.32 8.07 -3.84
CA TYR A 53 -1.71 9.46 -3.60
C TYR A 53 -2.04 9.77 -2.13
N ASP A 54 -2.31 8.74 -1.30
CA ASP A 54 -2.60 8.93 0.12
C ASP A 54 -2.26 7.68 0.95
N ILE A 55 -1.93 7.90 2.23
CA ILE A 55 -1.65 6.86 3.22
C ILE A 55 -2.41 7.24 4.49
N GLN A 56 -3.22 6.32 5.01
CA GLN A 56 -3.98 6.53 6.24
C GLN A 56 -3.75 5.42 7.24
N GLU A 57 -3.79 5.75 8.54
CA GLU A 57 -3.77 4.75 9.60
C GLU A 57 -5.14 4.08 9.71
N LEU A 58 -5.17 2.74 9.67
CA LEU A 58 -6.38 1.95 9.84
C LEU A 58 -6.69 1.78 11.33
N ARG A 59 -7.47 2.68 11.90
CA ARG A 59 -7.74 2.72 13.36
C ARG A 59 -8.53 1.53 13.88
N GLU A 60 -9.37 0.92 13.04
CA GLU A 60 -10.23 -0.21 13.42
C GLU A 60 -9.45 -1.51 13.61
N TYR A 61 -8.25 -1.61 13.07
CA TYR A 61 -7.39 -2.81 13.09
C TYR A 61 -6.21 -2.68 14.06
N GLN A 62 -6.34 -1.91 15.14
CA GLN A 62 -5.25 -1.73 16.08
C GLN A 62 -5.03 -3.01 16.91
N GLN A 63 -3.94 -3.71 16.67
CA GLN A 63 -3.42 -4.68 17.62
C GLN A 63 -2.93 -3.91 18.86
N GLN A 64 -3.58 -4.14 20.00
CA GLN A 64 -3.24 -3.45 21.24
C GLN A 64 -2.10 -4.13 22.00
N ASP A 65 -1.81 -5.38 21.68
CA ASP A 65 -0.87 -6.18 22.45
C ASP A 65 0.57 -6.00 21.98
N MET A 66 1.46 -5.81 22.97
CA MET A 66 2.90 -5.76 22.74
C MET A 66 3.41 -7.13 22.31
N ILE A 67 4.22 -7.18 21.28
CA ILE A 67 4.86 -8.41 20.81
C ILE A 67 5.99 -8.76 21.77
N ARG A 68 5.96 -9.98 22.33
CA ARG A 68 7.03 -10.47 23.20
C ARG A 68 8.24 -10.91 22.36
N LEU A 69 9.38 -10.31 22.65
CA LEU A 69 10.67 -10.72 22.13
C LEU A 69 11.36 -11.66 23.13
N ARG A 70 12.56 -12.14 22.79
CA ARG A 70 13.35 -12.97 23.70
C ARG A 70 13.73 -12.20 24.98
N GLY A 71 13.59 -12.84 26.13
CA GLY A 71 13.90 -12.25 27.45
C GLY A 71 12.79 -11.32 27.94
N ASN A 72 13.17 -10.19 28.54
CA ASN A 72 12.25 -9.19 29.09
C ASN A 72 11.98 -8.02 28.13
N MET A 73 12.11 -8.25 26.84
CA MET A 73 11.89 -7.23 25.81
C MET A 73 10.55 -7.42 25.15
N THR A 74 9.86 -6.32 24.90
CA THR A 74 8.65 -6.27 24.11
C THR A 74 8.79 -5.22 23.01
N GLN A 75 8.20 -5.50 21.86
CA GLN A 75 8.12 -4.58 20.73
C GLN A 75 6.72 -4.01 20.64
N TYR A 76 6.60 -2.75 20.22
CA TYR A 76 5.30 -2.16 19.94
C TYR A 76 4.66 -2.87 18.74
N PRO A 77 3.32 -3.06 18.76
CA PRO A 77 2.63 -3.69 17.66
C PRO A 77 2.83 -2.92 16.35
N PRO A 78 2.77 -3.61 15.18
CA PRO A 78 2.82 -2.96 13.90
C PRO A 78 1.66 -2.00 13.72
N LYS A 79 1.89 -0.93 12.97
CA LYS A 79 0.83 0.02 12.61
C LYS A 79 0.15 -0.42 11.32
N PRO A 80 -1.16 -0.66 11.37
CA PRO A 80 -1.93 -0.98 10.18
C PRO A 80 -2.21 0.29 9.37
N LEU A 81 -1.88 0.22 8.09
CA LEU A 81 -2.06 1.31 7.14
C LEU A 81 -3.04 0.89 6.04
N THR A 82 -3.71 1.87 5.48
CA THR A 82 -4.41 1.79 4.19
C THR A 82 -3.65 2.64 3.18
N LEU A 83 -3.26 2.02 2.07
CA LEU A 83 -2.58 2.69 0.97
C LEU A 83 -3.61 2.98 -0.13
N TYR A 84 -3.62 4.22 -0.64
CA TYR A 84 -4.57 4.67 -1.66
C TYR A 84 -3.87 4.93 -2.97
N PHE A 85 -4.29 4.23 -4.02
CA PHE A 85 -3.67 4.27 -5.33
C PHE A 85 -4.61 4.84 -6.40
N ALA A 86 -4.01 5.57 -7.32
CA ALA A 86 -4.58 5.92 -8.61
C ALA A 86 -3.81 5.20 -9.72
N LEU A 87 -4.52 4.44 -10.54
CA LEU A 87 -4.00 3.85 -11.77
C LEU A 87 -4.54 4.65 -12.94
N TYR A 88 -3.68 5.33 -13.67
CA TYR A 88 -4.08 6.33 -14.66
C TYR A 88 -3.39 6.14 -16.01
N MET A 89 -4.09 6.55 -17.08
CA MET A 89 -3.51 6.59 -18.41
C MET A 89 -2.64 7.84 -18.58
N ASN A 90 -1.40 7.66 -19.05
CA ASN A 90 -0.50 8.77 -19.31
C ASN A 90 -0.75 9.39 -20.70
N THR A 91 -1.49 10.48 -20.73
CA THR A 91 -1.82 11.19 -21.99
C THR A 91 -0.62 11.90 -22.63
N LYS A 92 0.53 11.98 -21.93
CA LYS A 92 1.78 12.57 -22.43
C LYS A 92 2.68 11.55 -23.13
N SER A 93 2.33 10.27 -23.06
CA SER A 93 3.11 9.21 -23.71
C SER A 93 3.17 9.42 -25.22
N GLN A 94 4.35 9.29 -25.79
CA GLN A 94 4.54 9.29 -27.23
C GLN A 94 4.13 7.94 -27.88
N LEU A 95 3.85 6.93 -27.05
CA LEU A 95 3.35 5.65 -27.49
C LEU A 95 1.92 5.85 -28.00
N MET A 96 1.70 5.60 -29.28
CA MET A 96 0.40 5.81 -29.93
C MET A 96 -0.64 4.92 -29.28
N SER A 97 -1.50 5.53 -28.47
CA SER A 97 -2.70 4.91 -27.91
C SER A 97 -3.92 5.58 -28.51
N ASN A 98 -4.89 4.78 -28.95
CA ASN A 98 -6.20 5.30 -29.27
C ASN A 98 -7.13 5.13 -28.07
N VAL A 99 -8.22 5.88 -28.04
CA VAL A 99 -9.20 5.88 -26.94
C VAL A 99 -9.74 4.47 -26.66
N GLU A 100 -9.98 3.68 -27.69
CA GLU A 100 -10.47 2.31 -27.54
C GLU A 100 -9.46 1.43 -26.81
N ASN A 101 -8.18 1.52 -27.17
CA ASN A 101 -7.12 0.76 -26.53
C ASN A 101 -6.94 1.17 -25.06
N GLU A 102 -7.03 2.46 -24.75
CA GLU A 102 -7.00 2.94 -23.36
C GLU A 102 -8.13 2.33 -22.51
N GLN A 103 -9.35 2.29 -23.07
CA GLN A 103 -10.48 1.65 -22.41
C GLN A 103 -10.27 0.15 -22.20
N ARG A 104 -9.67 -0.55 -23.15
CA ARG A 104 -9.32 -1.97 -23.03
C ARG A 104 -8.27 -2.20 -21.94
N ILE A 105 -7.24 -1.38 -21.88
CA ILE A 105 -6.19 -1.45 -20.85
C ILE A 105 -6.82 -1.25 -19.46
N LEU A 106 -7.65 -0.23 -19.29
CA LEU A 106 -8.32 0.04 -18.01
C LEU A 106 -9.30 -1.09 -17.64
N GLY A 107 -10.05 -1.61 -18.61
CA GLY A 107 -10.94 -2.74 -18.39
C GLY A 107 -10.18 -3.99 -17.92
N ARG A 108 -9.03 -4.29 -18.55
CA ARG A 108 -8.17 -5.39 -18.13
C ARG A 108 -7.57 -5.16 -16.74
N ALA A 109 -7.14 -3.94 -16.45
CA ALA A 109 -6.62 -3.59 -15.13
C ALA A 109 -7.67 -3.78 -14.03
N ILE A 110 -8.94 -3.41 -14.27
CA ILE A 110 -10.04 -3.66 -13.33
C ILE A 110 -10.22 -5.17 -13.09
N GLN A 111 -10.24 -5.99 -14.15
CA GLN A 111 -10.32 -7.45 -14.02
C GLN A 111 -9.19 -7.99 -13.17
N VAL A 112 -7.95 -7.59 -13.46
CA VAL A 112 -6.76 -8.04 -12.72
C VAL A 112 -6.86 -7.71 -11.23
N LEU A 113 -7.25 -6.48 -10.89
CA LEU A 113 -7.40 -6.05 -9.50
C LEU A 113 -8.55 -6.79 -8.78
N MET A 114 -9.61 -7.16 -9.49
CA MET A 114 -10.73 -7.91 -8.94
C MET A 114 -10.40 -9.40 -8.78
N ASP A 115 -9.75 -10.01 -9.77
CA ASP A 115 -9.41 -11.43 -9.78
C ASP A 115 -8.31 -11.74 -8.75
N HIS A 116 -7.46 -10.76 -8.44
CA HIS A 116 -6.37 -10.86 -7.46
C HIS A 116 -6.60 -9.88 -6.29
N ALA A 117 -7.83 -9.89 -5.76
CA ALA A 117 -8.22 -8.97 -4.70
C ALA A 117 -7.45 -9.15 -3.37
N ILE A 118 -6.65 -10.20 -3.23
CA ILE A 118 -5.88 -10.48 -2.02
C ILE A 118 -4.39 -10.54 -2.37
N LEU A 119 -3.61 -9.68 -1.71
CA LEU A 119 -2.16 -9.72 -1.71
C LEU A 119 -1.69 -10.42 -0.44
N TYR A 120 -0.78 -11.38 -0.58
CA TYR A 120 -0.17 -12.11 0.53
C TYR A 120 1.16 -11.48 0.91
N ASP A 121 1.62 -11.75 2.13
CA ASP A 121 2.93 -11.29 2.65
C ASP A 121 3.06 -9.76 2.75
N THR A 122 1.99 -9.12 3.24
CA THR A 122 1.96 -7.66 3.47
C THR A 122 2.31 -7.27 4.90
N GLY A 123 2.96 -8.15 5.66
CA GLY A 123 3.29 -7.93 7.07
C GLY A 123 4.27 -8.93 7.65
N GLU A 124 4.32 -9.01 9.00
CA GLU A 124 5.28 -9.81 9.75
C GLU A 124 4.97 -11.31 9.81
N ASP A 125 3.71 -11.68 9.64
CA ASP A 125 3.24 -13.06 9.68
C ASP A 125 3.00 -13.56 8.25
N GLU A 126 3.36 -14.82 7.98
CA GLU A 126 3.15 -15.49 6.70
C GLU A 126 1.65 -15.55 6.30
N ASP A 127 0.75 -15.45 7.28
CA ASP A 127 -0.70 -15.43 7.08
C ASP A 127 -1.28 -14.02 6.89
N THR A 128 -0.44 -12.97 6.91
CA THR A 128 -0.93 -11.61 6.75
C THR A 128 -1.25 -11.32 5.29
N SER A 129 -2.49 -10.98 5.03
CA SER A 129 -2.96 -10.61 3.70
C SER A 129 -3.57 -9.20 3.71
N ALA A 130 -3.41 -8.49 2.61
CA ALA A 130 -4.09 -7.23 2.38
C ALA A 130 -5.08 -7.37 1.23
N SER A 131 -6.21 -6.70 1.34
CA SER A 131 -7.24 -6.70 0.30
C SER A 131 -7.09 -5.48 -0.59
N ILE A 132 -7.22 -5.71 -1.90
CA ILE A 132 -7.41 -4.65 -2.90
C ILE A 132 -8.90 -4.35 -2.99
N THR A 133 -9.28 -3.10 -2.81
CA THR A 133 -10.68 -2.67 -2.89
C THR A 133 -10.80 -1.48 -3.83
N LEU A 134 -11.64 -1.60 -4.87
CA LEU A 134 -11.94 -0.49 -5.77
C LEU A 134 -12.73 0.59 -5.02
N LEU A 135 -12.35 1.85 -5.24
CA LEU A 135 -12.96 3.00 -4.57
C LEU A 135 -13.98 3.67 -5.50
N PRO A 136 -15.24 3.79 -5.08
CA PRO A 136 -16.29 4.45 -5.87
C PRO A 136 -16.24 5.98 -5.70
N LEU A 137 -15.08 6.58 -6.02
CA LEU A 137 -14.92 8.03 -5.94
C LEU A 137 -15.81 8.74 -6.95
N SER A 138 -16.46 9.81 -6.52
CA SER A 138 -17.17 10.72 -7.39
C SER A 138 -16.21 11.46 -8.35
N TYR A 139 -16.75 12.02 -9.42
CA TYR A 139 -15.93 12.80 -10.35
C TYR A 139 -15.28 14.01 -9.66
N GLU A 140 -15.99 14.63 -8.72
CA GLU A 140 -15.47 15.75 -7.93
C GLU A 140 -14.26 15.34 -7.06
N GLU A 141 -14.34 14.20 -6.35
CA GLU A 141 -13.23 13.68 -5.54
C GLU A 141 -12.00 13.36 -6.40
N LYS A 142 -12.23 12.73 -7.55
CA LYS A 142 -11.16 12.47 -8.53
C LYS A 142 -10.50 13.76 -9.00
N THR A 143 -11.31 14.75 -9.36
CA THR A 143 -10.82 16.06 -9.83
C THR A 143 -10.01 16.78 -8.76
N LYS A 144 -10.37 16.67 -7.48
CA LYS A 144 -9.59 17.24 -6.37
C LYS A 144 -8.19 16.65 -6.28
N ILE A 145 -8.04 15.32 -6.46
CA ILE A 145 -6.73 14.66 -6.46
C ILE A 145 -5.82 15.27 -7.55
N TRP A 146 -6.36 15.47 -8.75
CA TRP A 146 -5.59 16.02 -9.87
C TRP A 146 -5.32 17.53 -9.74
N SER A 147 -6.25 18.27 -9.15
CA SER A 147 -6.11 19.73 -8.95
C SER A 147 -4.94 20.05 -8.02
N VAL A 148 -4.70 19.26 -6.98
CA VAL A 148 -3.54 19.42 -6.08
C VAL A 148 -2.23 19.29 -6.83
N LEU A 149 -2.18 18.45 -7.87
CA LEU A 149 -0.99 18.24 -8.69
C LEU A 149 -0.81 19.33 -9.77
N SER A 150 -1.78 20.25 -9.93
CA SER A 150 -1.78 21.29 -10.96
C SER A 150 -1.66 20.74 -12.39
N ILE A 151 -2.24 19.59 -12.66
CA ILE A 151 -2.29 18.96 -13.97
C ILE A 151 -3.72 18.63 -14.36
N PRO A 152 -4.03 18.54 -15.66
CA PRO A 152 -5.35 18.16 -16.13
C PRO A 152 -5.74 16.75 -15.64
N TYR A 153 -7.04 16.57 -15.37
CA TYR A 153 -7.61 15.27 -15.03
C TYR A 153 -7.27 14.22 -16.10
N GLN A 154 -6.88 13.05 -15.65
CA GLN A 154 -6.64 11.90 -16.51
C GLN A 154 -7.55 10.74 -16.08
N LEU A 155 -8.04 10.00 -17.07
CA LEU A 155 -8.89 8.84 -16.81
C LEU A 155 -8.12 7.77 -16.06
N GLY A 156 -8.72 7.24 -14.99
CA GLY A 156 -8.06 6.23 -14.17
C GLY A 156 -9.00 5.49 -13.22
N ILE A 157 -8.43 4.54 -12.52
CA ILE A 157 -9.07 3.67 -11.55
C ILE A 157 -8.46 4.00 -10.18
N TYR A 158 -9.30 3.99 -9.15
CA TYR A 158 -8.89 4.27 -7.77
C TYR A 158 -9.17 3.06 -6.91
N PHE A 159 -8.20 2.67 -6.11
CA PHE A 159 -8.31 1.52 -5.21
C PHE A 159 -7.47 1.72 -3.96
N SER A 160 -7.78 0.94 -2.94
CA SER A 160 -6.98 0.86 -1.72
C SER A 160 -6.43 -0.54 -1.50
N VAL A 161 -5.32 -0.60 -0.76
CA VAL A 161 -4.73 -1.84 -0.26
C VAL A 161 -4.67 -1.76 1.25
N SER A 162 -5.30 -2.70 1.96
CA SER A 162 -5.45 -2.67 3.40
C SER A 162 -5.74 -4.08 3.98
N PRO A 163 -5.26 -4.44 5.20
CA PRO A 163 -4.28 -3.71 5.99
C PRO A 163 -2.85 -3.93 5.48
N VAL A 164 -2.02 -2.90 5.56
CA VAL A 164 -0.57 -3.00 5.34
C VAL A 164 0.13 -2.74 6.67
N LEU A 165 0.86 -3.73 7.19
CA LEU A 165 1.41 -3.69 8.54
C LEU A 165 2.83 -3.13 8.54
N LEU A 166 3.00 -1.93 9.09
CA LEU A 166 4.30 -1.29 9.26
C LEU A 166 4.85 -1.58 10.66
N SER A 167 5.95 -2.32 10.73
CA SER A 167 6.59 -2.70 11.99
C SER A 167 7.16 -1.53 12.74
N SER A 168 7.04 -1.60 14.07
CA SER A 168 7.69 -0.65 14.97
C SER A 168 9.08 -1.14 15.34
N ARG A 169 10.10 -0.27 15.22
CA ARG A 169 11.43 -0.54 15.78
C ARG A 169 11.55 -0.20 17.27
N ARG A 170 10.48 0.29 17.88
CA ARG A 170 10.49 0.70 19.28
C ARG A 170 10.38 -0.51 20.19
N ILE A 171 11.45 -0.78 20.95
CA ILE A 171 11.55 -1.86 21.93
C ILE A 171 11.45 -1.27 23.33
N ARG A 172 10.72 -1.94 24.22
CA ARG A 172 10.64 -1.63 25.62
C ARG A 172 11.21 -2.79 26.43
N SER A 173 12.15 -2.50 27.32
CA SER A 173 12.66 -3.47 28.30
C SER A 173 11.92 -3.31 29.62
N PHE A 174 11.46 -4.41 30.21
CA PHE A 174 10.91 -4.43 31.56
C PHE A 174 11.98 -4.97 32.52
N ARG A 175 12.30 -4.18 33.56
CA ARG A 175 13.00 -4.74 34.72
C ARG A 175 11.99 -5.53 35.53
N ARG A 176 12.23 -6.85 35.66
CA ARG A 176 11.43 -7.66 36.58
C ARG A 176 11.75 -7.20 37.99
N VAL A 177 10.75 -6.73 38.73
CA VAL A 177 10.87 -6.54 40.19
C VAL A 177 10.92 -7.93 40.79
N VAL A 178 12.09 -8.35 41.25
CA VAL A 178 12.37 -9.75 41.68
C VAL A 178 11.95 -9.97 43.14
N ALA A 179 11.86 -8.93 43.97
CA ALA A 179 11.31 -9.01 45.31
C ALA A 179 10.96 -7.60 45.82
N ALA A 180 9.82 -7.46 46.50
CA ALA A 180 9.55 -6.42 47.45
C ALA A 180 9.50 -7.12 48.82
N GLU A 181 10.56 -7.02 49.63
CA GLU A 181 10.50 -7.40 51.03
C GLU A 181 9.71 -6.31 51.77
N PHE A 182 8.52 -6.67 52.20
CA PHE A 182 7.76 -5.86 53.17
C PHE A 182 8.20 -6.27 54.56
N ASP A 183 9.05 -5.45 55.17
CA ASP A 183 9.36 -5.56 56.61
C ASP A 183 8.18 -4.99 57.41
N VAL A 184 7.34 -5.91 57.89
CA VAL A 184 6.24 -5.56 58.80
C VAL A 184 6.81 -5.59 60.22
N SER A 185 7.47 -4.52 60.65
CA SER A 185 7.80 -4.33 62.05
C SER A 185 6.52 -4.03 62.82
N GLN A 186 6.02 -5.07 63.52
CA GLN A 186 4.98 -4.90 64.52
C GLN A 186 5.54 -4.05 65.65
N ARG A 187 4.99 -2.84 65.83
CA ARG A 187 5.14 -2.09 67.06
C ARG A 187 4.10 -2.63 68.06
N GLN A 188 4.61 -3.24 69.13
CA GLN A 188 3.86 -3.42 70.40
C GLN A 188 3.69 -2.10 71.10
#